data_0641f567bd9a1d760090d125db2c8503
#
_entry.id   0641f567bd9a1d760090d125db2c8503
#
_cell.length_a   1.000
_cell.length_b   1.000
_cell.length_c   1.000
_cell.angle_alpha   90.00
_cell.angle_beta   90.00
_cell.angle_gamma   90.00
#
_symmetry.space_group_name_H-M   'P 1'
#
loop_
_entity.id
_entity.type
_entity.pdbx_description
1 polymer ?
#
loop_
_entity_poly.entity_id
_entity_poly.type
_entity_poly.pdbx_seq_one_letter_code
_entity_poly.pdbx_strand_id
1 'polypeptide(L)'
;EKVAEAMGRLIDEGLIQGWGLSQVDVAVIDRAQKVTPLTAIQNIYSMVERDVEKAVIPYCMEHSIGFVPFSPIASGLLSGKITTETKFERNDDVRNWVPQLSRANIAGNQPIIDLLKRYADLKHATPAQISLAWMLHKYPNVVPIPGSKNKERILENLDASLVELSDEEFRSLEDALNQCRVYGHRGFAR
;
A
#
# COMPACT_ATOMS: atom_id res chain seq x y z
N GLU A 1 -20.95 -13.93 -6.88
CA GLU A 1 -20.89 -14.98 -7.91
C GLU A 1 -21.29 -14.45 -9.29
N LYS A 2 -22.47 -13.86 -9.48
CA LYS A 2 -22.91 -13.30 -10.79
C LYS A 2 -21.91 -12.37 -11.48
N VAL A 3 -21.17 -11.54 -10.70
CA VAL A 3 -20.11 -10.70 -11.25
C VAL A 3 -18.94 -11.56 -11.73
N ALA A 4 -18.52 -12.57 -10.96
CA ALA A 4 -17.46 -13.48 -11.34
C ALA A 4 -17.80 -14.28 -12.60
N GLU A 5 -19.05 -14.76 -12.73
CA GLU A 5 -19.55 -15.41 -13.95
C GLU A 5 -19.53 -14.48 -15.17
N ALA A 6 -19.91 -13.19 -14.97
CA ALA A 6 -19.85 -12.21 -16.05
C ALA A 6 -18.41 -11.93 -16.49
N MET A 7 -17.46 -11.84 -15.55
CA MET A 7 -16.04 -11.66 -15.86
C MET A 7 -15.46 -12.87 -16.58
N GLY A 8 -15.88 -14.10 -16.21
CA GLY A 8 -15.51 -15.33 -16.94
C GLY A 8 -15.93 -15.26 -18.40
N ARG A 9 -17.18 -14.89 -18.68
CA ARG A 9 -17.65 -14.72 -20.07
C ARG A 9 -16.84 -13.66 -20.84
N LEU A 10 -16.49 -12.55 -20.23
CA LEU A 10 -15.68 -11.51 -20.87
C LEU A 10 -14.25 -11.99 -21.19
N ILE A 11 -13.69 -12.87 -20.35
CA ILE A 11 -12.40 -13.52 -20.60
C ILE A 11 -12.55 -14.50 -21.79
N ASP A 12 -13.57 -15.35 -21.78
CA ASP A 12 -13.82 -16.34 -22.82
C ASP A 12 -14.06 -15.68 -24.20
N GLU A 13 -14.69 -14.52 -24.22
CA GLU A 13 -14.89 -13.68 -25.41
C GLU A 13 -13.63 -12.90 -25.83
N GLY A 14 -12.54 -12.96 -25.05
CA GLY A 14 -11.29 -12.24 -25.32
C GLY A 14 -11.37 -10.73 -25.13
N LEU A 15 -12.41 -10.23 -24.46
CA LEU A 15 -12.62 -8.79 -24.22
C LEU A 15 -11.76 -8.26 -23.07
N ILE A 16 -11.40 -9.11 -22.10
CA ILE A 16 -10.47 -8.81 -21.01
C ILE A 16 -9.49 -9.98 -20.83
N GLN A 17 -8.31 -9.71 -20.33
CA GLN A 17 -7.28 -10.72 -20.07
C GLN A 17 -7.33 -11.28 -18.63
N GLY A 18 -7.93 -10.53 -17.72
CA GLY A 18 -8.04 -10.90 -16.33
C GLY A 18 -8.91 -9.89 -15.58
N TRP A 19 -9.20 -10.19 -14.33
CA TRP A 19 -10.03 -9.33 -13.48
C TRP A 19 -9.60 -9.39 -12.03
N GLY A 20 -10.12 -8.49 -11.22
CA GLY A 20 -9.78 -8.42 -9.81
C GLY A 20 -10.91 -7.82 -8.97
N LEU A 21 -10.72 -7.88 -7.66
CA LEU A 21 -11.61 -7.28 -6.67
C LEU A 21 -10.87 -6.21 -5.89
N SER A 22 -11.63 -5.26 -5.35
CA SER A 22 -11.08 -4.19 -4.51
C SER A 22 -11.73 -4.18 -3.13
N GLN A 23 -10.89 -4.03 -2.11
CA GLN A 23 -11.31 -3.86 -0.73
C GLN A 23 -12.21 -5.00 -0.24
N VAL A 24 -11.74 -6.23 -0.38
CA VAL A 24 -12.42 -7.46 -0.01
C VAL A 24 -11.62 -8.27 1.00
N ASP A 25 -12.31 -9.07 1.78
CA ASP A 25 -11.74 -10.09 2.66
C ASP A 25 -11.55 -11.43 1.95
N VAL A 26 -10.86 -12.37 2.63
CA VAL A 26 -10.58 -13.70 2.08
C VAL A 26 -11.86 -14.47 1.76
N ALA A 27 -12.94 -14.30 2.53
CA ALA A 27 -14.19 -15.03 2.26
C ALA A 27 -14.81 -14.63 0.92
N VAL A 28 -14.76 -13.34 0.58
CA VAL A 28 -15.23 -12.84 -0.72
C VAL A 28 -14.29 -13.26 -1.84
N ILE A 29 -12.97 -13.18 -1.62
CA ILE A 29 -11.94 -13.60 -2.59
C ILE A 29 -12.13 -15.08 -2.95
N ASP A 30 -12.21 -15.95 -1.95
CA ASP A 30 -12.37 -17.41 -2.13
C ASP A 30 -13.66 -17.77 -2.90
N ARG A 31 -14.77 -17.09 -2.59
CA ARG A 31 -16.02 -17.31 -3.33
C ARG A 31 -15.93 -16.88 -4.79
N ALA A 32 -15.26 -15.77 -5.07
CA ALA A 32 -15.08 -15.29 -6.44
C ALA A 32 -14.10 -16.19 -7.22
N GLN A 33 -12.98 -16.56 -6.58
CA GLN A 33 -11.95 -17.43 -7.13
C GLN A 33 -12.48 -18.80 -7.57
N LYS A 34 -13.44 -19.36 -6.83
CA LYS A 34 -14.11 -20.63 -7.17
C LYS A 34 -15.00 -20.56 -8.41
N VAL A 35 -15.43 -19.38 -8.80
CA VAL A 35 -16.28 -19.17 -10.00
C VAL A 35 -15.43 -18.81 -11.21
N THR A 36 -14.59 -17.79 -11.08
CA THR A 36 -13.68 -17.35 -12.14
C THR A 36 -12.36 -16.91 -11.50
N PRO A 37 -11.21 -17.51 -11.85
CA PRO A 37 -9.93 -17.18 -11.27
C PRO A 37 -9.61 -15.69 -11.31
N LEU A 38 -9.14 -15.17 -10.18
CA LEU A 38 -8.77 -13.76 -10.01
C LEU A 38 -7.32 -13.54 -10.44
N THR A 39 -7.07 -12.44 -11.13
CA THR A 39 -5.71 -12.00 -11.48
C THR A 39 -5.09 -11.17 -10.37
N ALA A 40 -5.87 -10.28 -9.74
CA ALA A 40 -5.35 -9.40 -8.72
C ALA A 40 -6.40 -9.00 -7.68
N ILE A 41 -5.91 -8.64 -6.49
CA ILE A 41 -6.70 -7.99 -5.43
C ILE A 41 -6.10 -6.60 -5.17
N GLN A 42 -6.96 -5.58 -5.15
CA GLN A 42 -6.56 -4.21 -4.82
C GLN A 42 -7.12 -3.80 -3.46
N ASN A 43 -6.28 -3.80 -2.44
CA ASN A 43 -6.65 -3.35 -1.09
C ASN A 43 -5.71 -2.25 -0.60
N ILE A 44 -6.12 -1.53 0.45
CA ILE A 44 -5.23 -0.58 1.11
C ILE A 44 -4.07 -1.33 1.77
N TYR A 45 -2.84 -0.85 1.54
CA TYR A 45 -1.67 -1.39 2.21
C TYR A 45 -0.53 -0.37 2.23
N SER A 46 0.07 -0.21 3.39
CA SER A 46 1.27 0.62 3.61
C SER A 46 1.89 0.26 4.94
N MET A 47 3.03 0.85 5.30
CA MET A 47 3.65 0.68 6.62
C MET A 47 2.73 1.05 7.80
N VAL A 48 1.68 1.85 7.58
CA VAL A 48 0.70 2.29 8.59
C VAL A 48 -0.70 1.68 8.39
N GLU A 49 -0.87 0.78 7.43
CA GLU A 49 -2.12 0.04 7.17
C GLU A 49 -1.76 -1.39 6.78
N ARG A 50 -1.64 -2.28 7.77
CA ARG A 50 -1.04 -3.61 7.60
C ARG A 50 -2.02 -4.78 7.84
N ASP A 51 -3.31 -4.52 8.01
CA ASP A 51 -4.29 -5.57 8.32
C ASP A 51 -4.37 -6.69 7.29
N VAL A 52 -4.12 -6.37 6.00
CA VAL A 52 -4.10 -7.34 4.90
C VAL A 52 -2.98 -8.39 5.02
N GLU A 53 -1.94 -8.12 5.80
CA GLU A 53 -0.84 -9.07 6.06
C GLU A 53 -1.31 -10.31 6.84
N LYS A 54 -2.41 -10.19 7.59
CA LYS A 54 -2.91 -11.27 8.45
C LYS A 54 -3.56 -12.42 7.66
N ALA A 55 -4.17 -12.10 6.52
CA ALA A 55 -4.93 -13.10 5.77
C ALA A 55 -4.93 -12.87 4.25
N VAL A 56 -5.18 -11.64 3.78
CA VAL A 56 -5.40 -11.38 2.34
C VAL A 56 -4.14 -11.59 1.53
N ILE A 57 -3.00 -11.02 1.94
CA ILE A 57 -1.72 -11.20 1.22
C ILE A 57 -1.29 -12.67 1.24
N PRO A 58 -1.28 -13.40 2.38
CA PRO A 58 -0.99 -14.84 2.41
C PRO A 58 -1.87 -15.64 1.46
N TYR A 59 -3.18 -15.38 1.46
CA TYR A 59 -4.11 -16.05 0.54
C TYR A 59 -3.76 -15.77 -0.93
N CYS A 60 -3.47 -14.51 -1.27
CA CYS A 60 -3.07 -14.13 -2.64
C CYS A 60 -1.78 -14.84 -3.08
N MET A 61 -0.80 -14.96 -2.18
CA MET A 61 0.45 -15.67 -2.47
C MET A 61 0.21 -17.16 -2.72
N GLU A 62 -0.60 -17.81 -1.88
CA GLU A 62 -0.93 -19.24 -2.00
C GLU A 62 -1.66 -19.54 -3.32
N HIS A 63 -2.48 -18.61 -3.81
CA HIS A 63 -3.29 -18.78 -5.01
C HIS A 63 -2.72 -18.10 -6.26
N SER A 64 -1.47 -17.63 -6.22
CA SER A 64 -0.80 -16.92 -7.32
C SER A 64 -1.59 -15.69 -7.83
N ILE A 65 -2.27 -14.99 -6.92
CA ILE A 65 -3.00 -13.75 -7.19
C ILE A 65 -2.08 -12.56 -6.93
N GLY A 66 -2.01 -11.61 -7.86
CA GLY A 66 -1.30 -10.35 -7.67
C GLY A 66 -1.96 -9.51 -6.58
N PHE A 67 -1.17 -8.80 -5.79
CA PHE A 67 -1.68 -7.88 -4.79
C PHE A 67 -1.29 -6.44 -5.15
N VAL A 68 -2.29 -5.55 -5.29
CA VAL A 68 -2.13 -4.19 -5.78
C VAL A 68 -2.45 -3.18 -4.66
N PRO A 69 -1.45 -2.75 -3.88
CA PRO A 69 -1.65 -1.77 -2.83
C PRO A 69 -2.06 -0.41 -3.37
N PHE A 70 -3.22 0.11 -2.96
CA PHE A 70 -3.48 1.53 -3.09
C PHE A 70 -3.11 2.28 -1.81
N SER A 71 -2.90 3.59 -1.92
CA SER A 71 -2.33 4.43 -0.84
C SER A 71 -1.02 3.90 -0.23
N PRO A 72 -0.06 3.38 -1.02
CA PRO A 72 1.12 2.72 -0.49
C PRO A 72 2.05 3.65 0.30
N ILE A 73 1.94 4.97 0.10
CA ILE A 73 2.64 6.01 0.88
C ILE A 73 1.70 6.80 1.81
N ALA A 74 0.58 6.17 2.23
CA ALA A 74 -0.40 6.71 3.20
C ALA A 74 -0.82 8.16 2.88
N SER A 75 -1.31 8.40 1.64
CA SER A 75 -1.73 9.72 1.16
C SER A 75 -0.65 10.81 1.28
N GLY A 76 0.62 10.40 1.28
CA GLY A 76 1.78 11.28 1.38
C GLY A 76 2.39 11.39 2.77
N LEU A 77 1.78 10.83 3.82
CA LEU A 77 2.34 10.83 5.18
C LEU A 77 3.78 10.26 5.19
N LEU A 78 3.97 9.09 4.56
CA LEU A 78 5.25 8.38 4.54
C LEU A 78 6.31 9.03 3.64
N SER A 79 5.98 10.12 2.95
CA SER A 79 6.99 10.94 2.24
C SER A 79 7.82 11.82 3.17
N GLY A 80 7.38 11.99 4.44
CA GLY A 80 8.00 12.91 5.38
C GLY A 80 7.84 14.40 5.04
N LYS A 81 7.07 14.74 3.99
CA LYS A 81 6.81 16.12 3.55
C LYS A 81 5.55 16.72 4.20
N ILE A 82 4.71 15.90 4.83
CA ILE A 82 3.52 16.33 5.57
C ILE A 82 3.89 16.52 7.04
N THR A 83 3.61 17.71 7.56
CA THR A 83 3.87 18.10 8.95
C THR A 83 2.58 18.53 9.65
N THR A 84 2.64 18.75 10.95
CA THR A 84 1.51 19.27 11.74
C THR A 84 1.02 20.64 11.28
N GLU A 85 1.84 21.36 10.50
CA GLU A 85 1.51 22.68 9.95
C GLU A 85 0.95 22.61 8.52
N THR A 86 0.96 21.42 7.91
CA THR A 86 0.45 21.22 6.55
C THR A 86 -1.06 21.47 6.52
N LYS A 87 -1.50 22.30 5.58
CA LYS A 87 -2.91 22.56 5.32
C LYS A 87 -3.29 22.01 3.96
N PHE A 88 -4.44 21.38 3.88
CA PHE A 88 -5.05 20.95 2.62
C PHE A 88 -6.15 21.95 2.27
N GLU A 89 -5.79 22.96 1.45
CA GLU A 89 -6.60 24.17 1.23
C GLU A 89 -7.87 23.93 0.40
N ARG A 90 -7.87 22.89 -0.43
CA ARG A 90 -9.03 22.57 -1.25
C ARG A 90 -10.04 21.74 -0.46
N ASN A 91 -11.30 22.19 -0.42
CA ASN A 91 -12.39 21.49 0.27
C ASN A 91 -12.67 20.09 -0.28
N ASP A 92 -12.33 19.83 -1.56
CA ASP A 92 -12.45 18.54 -2.25
C ASP A 92 -11.22 17.67 -2.12
N ASP A 93 -10.19 18.09 -1.38
CA ASP A 93 -9.00 17.27 -1.15
C ASP A 93 -9.32 16.15 -0.16
N VAL A 94 -9.31 14.92 -0.65
CA VAL A 94 -9.60 13.71 0.14
C VAL A 94 -8.72 13.57 1.39
N ARG A 95 -7.54 14.21 1.41
CA ARG A 95 -6.63 14.20 2.54
C ARG A 95 -7.20 14.86 3.79
N ASN A 96 -8.18 15.76 3.64
CA ASN A 96 -8.89 16.37 4.77
C ASN A 96 -9.65 15.34 5.62
N TRP A 97 -10.02 14.19 5.04
CA TRP A 97 -10.76 13.12 5.72
C TRP A 97 -9.92 11.87 6.01
N VAL A 98 -8.63 11.89 5.70
CA VAL A 98 -7.72 10.77 6.01
C VAL A 98 -7.31 10.83 7.49
N PRO A 99 -7.71 9.86 8.32
CA PRO A 99 -7.46 9.92 9.76
C PRO A 99 -5.99 10.08 10.14
N GLN A 100 -5.06 9.42 9.41
CA GLN A 100 -3.62 9.54 9.64
C GLN A 100 -3.11 10.97 9.46
N LEU A 101 -3.82 11.81 8.71
CA LEU A 101 -3.43 13.18 8.37
C LEU A 101 -4.04 14.24 9.31
N SER A 102 -4.75 13.84 10.36
CA SER A 102 -5.09 14.77 11.44
C SER A 102 -3.81 15.25 12.14
N ARG A 103 -3.79 16.49 12.63
CA ARG A 103 -2.61 17.10 13.31
C ARG A 103 -2.06 16.20 14.43
N ALA A 104 -2.96 15.65 15.26
CA ALA A 104 -2.57 14.78 16.37
C ALA A 104 -1.95 13.45 15.87
N ASN A 105 -2.51 12.87 14.81
CA ASN A 105 -2.02 11.60 14.27
C ASN A 105 -0.73 11.79 13.46
N ILE A 106 -0.54 12.91 12.77
CA ILE A 106 0.75 13.27 12.16
C ILE A 106 1.84 13.31 13.24
N ALA A 107 1.59 14.03 14.35
CA ALA A 107 2.54 14.07 15.47
C ALA A 107 2.79 12.69 16.08
N GLY A 108 1.74 11.88 16.26
CA GLY A 108 1.85 10.52 16.79
C GLY A 108 2.63 9.56 15.89
N ASN A 109 2.56 9.74 14.57
CA ASN A 109 3.28 8.92 13.58
C ASN A 109 4.72 9.43 13.32
N GLN A 110 5.17 10.51 13.95
CA GLN A 110 6.52 11.05 13.75
C GLN A 110 7.64 10.03 13.93
N PRO A 111 7.60 9.09 14.91
CA PRO A 111 8.63 8.04 15.03
C PRO A 111 8.79 7.17 13.78
N ILE A 112 7.69 6.89 13.06
CA ILE A 112 7.73 6.14 11.79
C ILE A 112 8.40 6.98 10.70
N ILE A 113 8.09 8.26 10.65
CA ILE A 113 8.70 9.18 9.68
C ILE A 113 10.19 9.35 9.94
N ASP A 114 10.60 9.44 11.18
CA ASP A 114 12.02 9.57 11.56
C ASP A 114 12.79 8.26 11.29
N LEU A 115 12.14 7.11 11.46
CA LEU A 115 12.68 5.82 11.05
C LEU A 115 12.92 5.78 9.53
N LEU A 116 11.94 6.18 8.73
CA LEU A 116 12.06 6.24 7.26
C LEU A 116 13.15 7.20 6.81
N LYS A 117 13.30 8.37 7.44
CA LYS A 117 14.37 9.33 7.14
C LYS A 117 15.75 8.73 7.36
N ARG A 118 15.97 8.01 8.47
CA ARG A 118 17.26 7.34 8.74
C ARG A 118 17.64 6.35 7.63
N TYR A 119 16.69 5.54 7.17
CA TYR A 119 16.94 4.61 6.06
C TYR A 119 17.07 5.34 4.72
N ALA A 120 16.36 6.43 4.51
CA ALA A 120 16.49 7.28 3.35
C ALA A 120 17.91 7.87 3.23
N ASP A 121 18.45 8.39 4.32
CA ASP A 121 19.83 8.90 4.39
C ASP A 121 20.85 7.78 4.12
N LEU A 122 20.66 6.58 4.71
CA LEU A 122 21.53 5.41 4.53
C LEU A 122 21.56 4.95 3.06
N LYS A 123 20.41 4.99 2.39
CA LYS A 123 20.25 4.48 1.02
C LYS A 123 20.34 5.56 -0.05
N HIS A 124 20.61 6.82 0.31
CA HIS A 124 20.56 7.96 -0.61
C HIS A 124 19.25 8.04 -1.39
N ALA A 125 18.15 7.76 -0.71
CA ALA A 125 16.80 7.69 -1.23
C ALA A 125 15.86 8.66 -0.49
N THR A 126 14.59 8.69 -0.87
CA THR A 126 13.56 9.43 -0.14
C THR A 126 12.79 8.51 0.82
N PRO A 127 12.16 9.03 1.90
CA PRO A 127 11.29 8.24 2.77
C PRO A 127 10.18 7.50 2.02
N ALA A 128 9.61 8.11 0.97
CA ALA A 128 8.61 7.47 0.11
C ALA A 128 9.20 6.25 -0.63
N GLN A 129 10.41 6.38 -1.18
CA GLN A 129 11.11 5.28 -1.83
C GLN A 129 11.43 4.14 -0.86
N ILE A 130 11.86 4.44 0.36
CA ILE A 130 12.07 3.42 1.41
C ILE A 130 10.77 2.67 1.73
N SER A 131 9.66 3.40 1.88
CA SER A 131 8.35 2.78 2.13
C SER A 131 7.91 1.83 1.01
N LEU A 132 8.14 2.22 -0.24
CA LEU A 132 7.81 1.39 -1.41
C LEU A 132 8.78 0.20 -1.54
N ALA A 133 10.09 0.43 -1.37
CA ALA A 133 11.11 -0.62 -1.41
C ALA A 133 10.89 -1.70 -0.33
N TRP A 134 10.52 -1.28 0.90
CA TRP A 134 10.14 -2.20 1.97
C TRP A 134 9.00 -3.14 1.55
N MET A 135 7.97 -2.61 0.92
CA MET A 135 6.80 -3.35 0.46
C MET A 135 7.16 -4.34 -0.66
N LEU A 136 7.99 -3.90 -1.62
CA LEU A 136 8.47 -4.72 -2.73
C LEU A 136 9.41 -5.85 -2.26
N HIS A 137 10.25 -5.58 -1.24
CA HIS A 137 11.11 -6.60 -0.64
C HIS A 137 10.31 -7.65 0.14
N LYS A 138 9.23 -7.21 0.82
CA LYS A 138 8.48 -8.06 1.74
C LYS A 138 7.67 -9.15 1.02
N TYR A 139 7.07 -8.82 -0.12
CA TYR A 139 6.16 -9.72 -0.83
C TYR A 139 6.38 -9.68 -2.35
N PRO A 140 6.71 -10.80 -2.98
CA PRO A 140 7.04 -10.85 -4.42
C PRO A 140 5.82 -10.64 -5.34
N ASN A 141 4.60 -10.79 -4.84
CA ASN A 141 3.35 -10.62 -5.60
C ASN A 141 2.75 -9.21 -5.46
N VAL A 142 3.46 -8.27 -4.82
CA VAL A 142 2.98 -6.92 -4.56
C VAL A 142 3.39 -5.96 -5.67
N VAL A 143 2.41 -5.22 -6.20
CA VAL A 143 2.62 -4.17 -7.21
C VAL A 143 1.95 -2.87 -6.73
N PRO A 144 2.68 -1.98 -6.05
CA PRO A 144 2.10 -0.75 -5.49
C PRO A 144 1.73 0.25 -6.58
N ILE A 145 0.64 1.01 -6.35
CA ILE A 145 0.17 2.06 -7.25
C ILE A 145 0.21 3.45 -6.59
N PRO A 146 1.41 4.02 -6.37
CA PRO A 146 1.55 5.34 -5.77
C PRO A 146 1.09 6.43 -6.73
N GLY A 147 -0.06 7.07 -6.42
CA GLY A 147 -0.65 8.11 -7.26
C GLY A 147 0.08 9.46 -7.12
N SER A 148 0.33 10.13 -8.25
CA SER A 148 0.81 11.52 -8.29
C SER A 148 0.39 12.23 -9.58
N LYS A 149 0.25 13.58 -9.51
CA LYS A 149 0.10 14.47 -10.67
C LYS A 149 1.40 15.20 -11.00
N ASN A 150 2.44 15.02 -10.20
CA ASN A 150 3.73 15.66 -10.36
C ASN A 150 4.70 14.65 -10.98
N LYS A 151 5.34 15.05 -12.10
CA LYS A 151 6.25 14.20 -12.88
C LYS A 151 7.44 13.71 -12.05
N GLU A 152 8.07 14.60 -11.29
CA GLU A 152 9.25 14.28 -10.49
C GLU A 152 8.90 13.23 -9.42
N ARG A 153 7.72 13.35 -8.79
CA ARG A 153 7.24 12.33 -7.81
C ARG A 153 6.88 11.00 -8.45
N ILE A 154 6.39 11.00 -9.70
CA ILE A 154 6.12 9.76 -10.43
C ILE A 154 7.44 9.03 -10.68
N LEU A 155 8.47 9.74 -11.13
CA LEU A 155 9.80 9.17 -11.34
C LEU A 155 10.44 8.74 -10.00
N GLU A 156 10.37 9.57 -8.96
CA GLU A 156 10.80 9.23 -7.60
C GLU A 156 10.16 7.92 -7.12
N ASN A 157 8.85 7.76 -7.30
CA ASN A 157 8.15 6.54 -6.91
C ASN A 157 8.56 5.32 -7.75
N LEU A 158 8.80 5.50 -9.06
CA LEU A 158 9.27 4.43 -9.94
C LEU A 158 10.67 3.96 -9.53
N ASP A 159 11.56 4.89 -9.24
CA ASP A 159 12.94 4.62 -8.82
C ASP A 159 13.02 3.89 -7.46
N ALA A 160 11.92 3.80 -6.72
CA ALA A 160 11.86 2.96 -5.51
C ALA A 160 12.19 1.48 -5.79
N SER A 161 11.95 1.00 -7.01
CA SER A 161 12.31 -0.36 -7.44
C SER A 161 13.82 -0.58 -7.55
N LEU A 162 14.62 0.49 -7.55
CA LEU A 162 16.07 0.46 -7.59
C LEU A 162 16.70 0.56 -6.18
N VAL A 163 15.88 0.80 -5.16
CA VAL A 163 16.35 0.86 -3.77
C VAL A 163 16.42 -0.54 -3.19
N GLU A 164 17.63 -1.06 -3.11
CA GLU A 164 17.87 -2.38 -2.55
C GLU A 164 18.02 -2.31 -1.02
N LEU A 165 17.22 -3.11 -0.32
CA LEU A 165 17.38 -3.40 1.10
C LEU A 165 17.97 -4.79 1.23
N SER A 166 19.09 -4.94 1.96
CA SER A 166 19.54 -6.28 2.32
C SER A 166 18.56 -6.93 3.30
N ASP A 167 18.60 -8.26 3.43
CA ASP A 167 17.74 -8.98 4.38
C ASP A 167 17.97 -8.53 5.84
N GLU A 168 19.16 -8.08 6.19
CA GLU A 168 19.49 -7.55 7.50
C GLU A 168 18.87 -6.17 7.70
N GLU A 169 19.02 -5.28 6.71
CA GLU A 169 18.41 -3.94 6.72
C GLU A 169 16.90 -4.03 6.74
N PHE A 170 16.31 -4.91 5.93
CA PHE A 170 14.87 -5.13 5.92
C PHE A 170 14.37 -5.61 7.29
N ARG A 171 15.01 -6.63 7.89
CA ARG A 171 14.63 -7.12 9.23
C ARG A 171 14.76 -6.05 10.29
N SER A 172 15.84 -5.29 10.29
CA SER A 172 16.06 -4.19 11.24
C SER A 172 15.01 -3.08 11.08
N LEU A 173 14.65 -2.73 9.84
CA LEU A 173 13.58 -1.77 9.55
C LEU A 173 12.20 -2.30 10.02
N GLU A 174 11.90 -3.56 9.72
CA GLU A 174 10.64 -4.21 10.09
C GLU A 174 10.47 -4.31 11.62
N ASP A 175 11.53 -4.71 12.33
CA ASP A 175 11.53 -4.81 13.78
C ASP A 175 11.34 -3.43 14.44
N ALA A 176 12.03 -2.41 13.94
CA ALA A 176 11.86 -1.04 14.41
C ALA A 176 10.45 -0.50 14.12
N LEU A 177 9.91 -0.80 12.93
CA LEU A 177 8.53 -0.43 12.56
C LEU A 177 7.51 -1.11 13.47
N ASN A 178 7.70 -2.37 13.81
CA ASN A 178 6.82 -3.14 14.71
C ASN A 178 6.81 -2.60 16.15
N GLN A 179 7.84 -1.86 16.58
CA GLN A 179 7.86 -1.16 17.87
C GLN A 179 7.11 0.19 17.83
N CYS A 180 6.82 0.70 16.65
CA CYS A 180 6.12 1.97 16.50
C CYS A 180 4.62 1.76 16.64
N ARG A 181 3.98 2.64 17.44
CA ARG A 181 2.52 2.71 17.46
C ARG A 181 2.03 3.51 16.26
N VAL A 182 1.06 2.98 15.53
CA VAL A 182 0.38 3.67 14.43
C VAL A 182 -0.83 4.45 14.97
N TYR A 183 -0.99 5.69 14.50
CA TYR A 183 -2.09 6.57 14.87
C TYR A 183 -2.95 6.89 13.64
N GLY A 184 -4.26 6.63 13.77
CA GLY A 184 -5.26 6.85 12.74
C GLY A 184 -5.23 5.77 11.66
N HIS A 185 -6.25 4.93 11.63
CA HIS A 185 -6.45 3.93 10.58
C HIS A 185 -7.40 4.46 9.52
N ARG A 186 -7.09 4.18 8.25
CA ARG A 186 -7.96 4.46 7.11
C ARG A 186 -8.74 3.23 6.68
N GLY A 187 -8.41 2.07 7.24
CA GLY A 187 -9.07 0.80 6.96
C GLY A 187 -10.60 0.91 7.08
N PHE A 188 -11.31 -0.07 6.57
CA PHE A 188 -12.78 -0.07 6.63
C PHE A 188 -13.26 0.14 8.06
N ALA A 189 -14.08 1.19 8.26
CA ALA A 189 -15.02 1.18 9.35
C ALA A 189 -15.90 -0.08 9.14
N ARG A 190 -15.74 -1.03 10.04
CA ARG A 190 -16.65 -2.19 10.13
C ARG A 190 -17.98 -1.74 10.66
#